data_f8b74d0fcff5d58dfa2dd183e942f291
#
_entry.id   f8b74d0fcff5d58dfa2dd183e942f291
#
_cell.length_a   1.000
_cell.length_b   1.000
_cell.length_c   1.000
_cell.angle_alpha   90.00
_cell.angle_beta   90.00
_cell.angle_gamma   90.00
#
_symmetry.space_group_name_H-M   'P 1'
#
loop_
_entity.id
_entity.type
_entity.pdbx_description
1 polymer ?
#
loop_
_entity_poly.entity_id
_entity_poly.type
_entity_poly.pdbx_seq_one_letter_code
_entity_poly.pdbx_strand_id
1 'polypeptide(L)'
;MAIFGPTASGKSAVAEALAERIPAELISADAMQAYRGLPILTNQSPRPARLVAIWPLDHEGSVGEYAALAHAAIDEILAAGRTPVVVGGTGLYLRAALADLELPAASGDRARWEAFYDERDGEAAHARLAELDPAAAALVHPNDRRRVVRALELAAVGESLAPAEDRLWSDATRHPTLVFGLEVPKAELDRRIEARTRDMFEAGVAEEARHALAGPLSETARKTLGLEEAATLPPEEAHAAIALRTRRYAAYQRKWMRRIPGLVSVAADRPAGEVADEILEVARARQHLPAAGGR
;
A
#
# COMPACT_ATOMS: atom_id res chain seq x y z
N MET A 1 -14.01 -2.26 8.23
CA MET A 1 -13.70 -3.35 7.27
C MET A 1 -12.47 -2.98 6.46
N ALA A 2 -11.75 -3.97 5.92
CA ALA A 2 -10.63 -3.70 5.04
C ALA A 2 -10.68 -4.61 3.80
N ILE A 3 -10.26 -4.08 2.64
CA ILE A 3 -10.19 -4.80 1.37
C ILE A 3 -8.75 -4.78 0.88
N PHE A 4 -8.17 -5.94 0.76
CA PHE A 4 -6.83 -6.15 0.22
C PHE A 4 -6.88 -6.96 -1.07
N GLY A 5 -5.91 -6.76 -1.93
CA GLY A 5 -5.77 -7.57 -3.15
C GLY A 5 -4.72 -7.01 -4.10
N PRO A 6 -4.33 -7.77 -5.10
CA PRO A 6 -3.37 -7.31 -6.08
C PRO A 6 -3.91 -6.14 -6.90
N THR A 7 -3.01 -5.39 -7.52
CA THR A 7 -3.40 -4.38 -8.50
C THR A 7 -4.24 -5.03 -9.61
N ALA A 8 -5.19 -4.32 -10.17
CA ALA A 8 -6.20 -4.79 -11.15
C ALA A 8 -7.19 -5.87 -10.63
N SER A 9 -7.25 -6.15 -9.30
CA SER A 9 -8.25 -7.10 -8.76
C SER A 9 -9.66 -6.51 -8.62
N GLY A 10 -9.86 -5.22 -8.87
CA GLY A 10 -11.18 -4.57 -8.75
C GLY A 10 -11.50 -4.00 -7.37
N LYS A 11 -10.51 -3.87 -6.47
CA LYS A 11 -10.70 -3.37 -5.09
C LYS A 11 -11.52 -2.08 -5.00
N SER A 12 -11.19 -1.07 -5.81
CA SER A 12 -11.87 0.22 -5.78
C SER A 12 -13.35 0.08 -6.14
N ALA A 13 -13.66 -0.64 -7.21
CA ALA A 13 -15.04 -0.87 -7.62
C ALA A 13 -15.85 -1.64 -6.56
N VAL A 14 -15.25 -2.63 -5.90
CA VAL A 14 -15.89 -3.37 -4.79
C VAL A 14 -16.12 -2.46 -3.59
N ALA A 15 -15.14 -1.64 -3.22
CA ALA A 15 -15.27 -0.69 -2.12
C ALA A 15 -16.35 0.38 -2.39
N GLU A 16 -16.41 0.88 -3.61
CA GLU A 16 -17.44 1.81 -4.06
C GLU A 16 -18.83 1.17 -4.00
N ALA A 17 -18.96 -0.06 -4.48
CA ALA A 17 -20.21 -0.82 -4.39
C ALA A 17 -20.64 -1.09 -2.94
N LEU A 18 -19.70 -1.28 -2.00
CA LEU A 18 -20.01 -1.35 -0.57
C LEU A 18 -20.54 -0.03 -0.04
N ALA A 19 -19.89 1.09 -0.37
CA ALA A 19 -20.30 2.43 0.08
C ALA A 19 -21.67 2.87 -0.49
N GLU A 20 -22.14 2.25 -1.57
CA GLU A 20 -23.50 2.42 -2.09
C GLU A 20 -24.55 1.66 -1.29
N ARG A 21 -24.17 0.61 -0.57
CA ARG A 21 -25.07 -0.31 0.16
C ARG A 21 -25.16 -0.05 1.65
N ILE A 22 -24.14 0.58 2.22
CA ILE A 22 -24.09 0.91 3.65
C ILE A 22 -23.53 2.32 3.86
N PRO A 23 -23.84 2.99 4.99
CA PRO A 23 -23.20 4.24 5.38
C PRO A 23 -21.70 4.00 5.62
N ALA A 24 -20.88 4.19 4.60
CA ALA A 24 -19.43 3.96 4.67
C ALA A 24 -18.64 5.14 4.08
N GLU A 25 -17.38 5.27 4.52
CA GLU A 25 -16.37 6.11 3.89
C GLU A 25 -15.14 5.27 3.52
N LEU A 26 -14.57 5.58 2.36
CA LEU A 26 -13.39 4.88 1.84
C LEU A 26 -12.12 5.56 2.32
N ILE A 27 -11.11 4.75 2.68
CA ILE A 27 -9.77 5.19 3.06
C ILE A 27 -8.78 4.43 2.18
N SER A 28 -7.94 5.14 1.43
CA SER A 28 -6.92 4.50 0.61
C SER A 28 -5.74 4.02 1.45
N ALA A 29 -5.36 2.74 1.30
CA ALA A 29 -4.14 2.14 1.84
C ALA A 29 -3.16 1.79 0.71
N ASP A 30 -2.96 2.74 -0.20
CA ASP A 30 -1.99 2.66 -1.28
C ASP A 30 -0.97 3.80 -1.17
N ALA A 31 0.31 3.44 -1.01
CA ALA A 31 1.40 4.38 -0.79
C ALA A 31 1.52 5.43 -1.91
N MET A 32 1.26 5.03 -3.17
CA MET A 32 1.44 5.92 -4.31
C MET A 32 0.20 6.78 -4.58
N GLN A 33 -0.99 6.32 -4.22
CA GLN A 33 -2.20 7.14 -4.31
C GLN A 33 -2.23 8.30 -3.32
N ALA A 34 -1.41 8.27 -2.28
CA ALA A 34 -1.27 9.38 -1.35
C ALA A 34 -0.66 10.63 -2.01
N TYR A 35 0.07 10.46 -3.11
CA TYR A 35 0.67 11.58 -3.84
C TYR A 35 -0.30 12.17 -4.86
N ARG A 36 -0.40 13.53 -4.89
CA ARG A 36 -1.11 14.28 -5.92
C ARG A 36 -0.24 14.45 -7.16
N GLY A 37 -0.88 14.57 -8.33
CA GLY A 37 -0.17 14.82 -9.58
C GLY A 37 0.15 13.56 -10.41
N LEU A 38 -0.27 12.38 -9.92
CA LEU A 38 -0.14 11.10 -10.64
C LEU A 38 -1.47 10.31 -10.67
N PRO A 39 -2.63 10.93 -10.97
CA PRO A 39 -3.91 10.23 -10.91
C PRO A 39 -4.04 9.10 -11.91
N ILE A 40 -3.48 9.22 -13.12
CA ILE A 40 -3.55 8.19 -14.16
C ILE A 40 -2.62 7.04 -13.78
N LEU A 41 -1.36 7.34 -13.50
CA LEU A 41 -0.33 6.33 -13.20
C LEU A 41 -0.66 5.50 -11.97
N THR A 42 -1.20 6.13 -10.92
CA THR A 42 -1.59 5.45 -9.67
C THR A 42 -3.03 4.96 -9.66
N ASN A 43 -3.76 5.17 -10.78
CA ASN A 43 -5.15 4.75 -10.94
C ASN A 43 -6.04 5.24 -9.79
N GLN A 44 -6.01 6.55 -9.51
CA GLN A 44 -6.88 7.16 -8.52
C GLN A 44 -8.32 7.14 -9.03
N SER A 45 -9.27 6.74 -8.16
CA SER A 45 -10.68 6.77 -8.51
C SER A 45 -11.20 8.23 -8.51
N PRO A 46 -12.13 8.58 -9.41
CA PRO A 46 -12.84 9.86 -9.32
C PRO A 46 -13.78 9.95 -8.10
N ARG A 47 -14.12 8.83 -7.48
CA ARG A 47 -14.90 8.82 -6.23
C ARG A 47 -14.06 9.24 -5.05
N PRO A 48 -14.58 10.08 -4.14
CA PRO A 48 -13.86 10.53 -2.97
C PRO A 48 -13.44 9.38 -2.07
N ALA A 49 -12.15 9.35 -1.71
CA ALA A 49 -11.62 8.48 -0.66
C ALA A 49 -10.63 9.30 0.17
N ARG A 50 -10.64 9.06 1.49
CA ARG A 50 -9.65 9.67 2.39
C ARG A 50 -8.26 9.16 2.04
N LEU A 51 -7.25 9.99 2.28
CA LEU A 51 -5.83 9.71 2.08
C LEU A 51 -5.42 9.45 0.61
N VAL A 52 -6.19 9.98 -0.33
CA VAL A 52 -5.80 10.09 -1.75
C VAL A 52 -5.34 11.51 -2.01
N ALA A 53 -4.22 11.67 -2.74
CA ALA A 53 -3.68 12.97 -3.17
C ALA A 53 -3.43 13.96 -2.01
N ILE A 54 -3.00 13.48 -0.85
CA ILE A 54 -2.76 14.29 0.34
C ILE A 54 -1.38 14.94 0.33
N TRP A 55 -0.38 14.31 -0.29
CA TRP A 55 1.00 14.77 -0.32
C TRP A 55 1.39 15.36 -1.69
N PRO A 56 2.14 16.45 -1.75
CA PRO A 56 2.81 16.85 -2.98
C PRO A 56 3.93 15.87 -3.34
N LEU A 57 4.40 15.89 -4.57
CA LEU A 57 5.39 14.93 -5.06
C LEU A 57 6.78 15.06 -4.42
N ASP A 58 7.12 16.21 -3.89
CA ASP A 58 8.37 16.49 -3.18
C ASP A 58 8.33 16.11 -1.69
N HIS A 59 7.17 15.74 -1.16
CA HIS A 59 7.02 15.29 0.21
C HIS A 59 7.58 13.87 0.39
N GLU A 60 8.50 13.68 1.33
CA GLU A 60 9.01 12.35 1.67
C GLU A 60 8.06 11.67 2.67
N GLY A 61 6.96 11.11 2.14
CA GLY A 61 5.95 10.44 2.95
C GLY A 61 6.47 9.17 3.62
N SER A 62 6.11 8.98 4.87
CA SER A 62 6.46 7.80 5.65
C SER A 62 5.22 6.96 6.02
N VAL A 63 5.44 5.66 6.28
CA VAL A 63 4.36 4.79 6.76
C VAL A 63 3.89 5.20 8.16
N GLY A 64 4.76 5.80 9.00
CA GLY A 64 4.38 6.31 10.32
C GLY A 64 3.45 7.52 10.23
N GLU A 65 3.77 8.47 9.35
CA GLU A 65 2.89 9.62 9.07
C GLU A 65 1.54 9.16 8.51
N TYR A 66 1.57 8.24 7.53
CA TYR A 66 0.36 7.65 6.99
C TYR A 66 -0.49 6.97 8.09
N ALA A 67 0.13 6.19 8.99
CA ALA A 67 -0.57 5.52 10.07
C ALA A 67 -1.35 6.50 10.95
N ALA A 68 -0.71 7.60 11.37
CA ALA A 68 -1.37 8.63 12.17
C ALA A 68 -2.58 9.25 11.45
N LEU A 69 -2.44 9.56 10.15
CA LEU A 69 -3.54 10.08 9.34
C LEU A 69 -4.67 9.06 9.15
N ALA A 70 -4.32 7.78 8.95
CA ALA A 70 -5.29 6.70 8.78
C ALA A 70 -6.06 6.44 10.07
N HIS A 71 -5.38 6.44 11.22
CA HIS A 71 -6.03 6.28 12.53
C HIS A 71 -7.01 7.42 12.80
N ALA A 72 -6.60 8.69 12.58
CA ALA A 72 -7.49 9.83 12.73
C ALA A 72 -8.74 9.72 11.82
N ALA A 73 -8.53 9.38 10.55
CA ALA A 73 -9.63 9.22 9.60
C ALA A 73 -10.60 8.09 10.01
N ILE A 74 -10.08 6.95 10.48
CA ILE A 74 -10.91 5.84 10.97
C ILE A 74 -11.74 6.27 12.17
N ASP A 75 -11.10 6.91 13.16
CA ASP A 75 -11.76 7.34 14.40
C ASP A 75 -12.85 8.39 14.13
N GLU A 76 -12.62 9.36 13.22
CA GLU A 76 -13.60 10.32 12.77
C GLU A 76 -14.83 9.66 12.09
N ILE A 77 -14.60 8.69 11.21
CA ILE A 77 -15.67 7.97 10.50
C ILE A 77 -16.52 7.17 11.49
N LEU A 78 -15.87 6.49 12.44
CA LEU A 78 -16.57 5.76 13.51
C LEU A 78 -17.38 6.68 14.42
N ALA A 79 -16.80 7.82 14.81
CA ALA A 79 -17.49 8.83 15.62
C ALA A 79 -18.73 9.41 14.91
N ALA A 80 -18.71 9.48 13.57
CA ALA A 80 -19.85 9.87 12.75
C ALA A 80 -20.89 8.75 12.54
N GLY A 81 -20.72 7.59 13.20
CA GLY A 81 -21.62 6.42 13.08
C GLY A 81 -21.55 5.73 11.69
N ARG A 82 -20.45 5.94 10.95
CA ARG A 82 -20.25 5.35 9.63
C ARG A 82 -19.21 4.22 9.68
N THR A 83 -19.19 3.41 8.67
CA THR A 83 -18.24 2.29 8.54
C THR A 83 -16.99 2.72 7.77
N PRO A 84 -15.79 2.73 8.37
CA PRO A 84 -14.56 2.91 7.60
C PRO A 84 -14.26 1.66 6.77
N VAL A 85 -14.00 1.86 5.46
CA VAL A 85 -13.58 0.81 4.52
C VAL A 85 -12.19 1.14 4.04
N VAL A 86 -11.19 0.47 4.62
CA VAL A 86 -9.78 0.66 4.27
C VAL A 86 -9.44 -0.20 3.05
N VAL A 87 -9.01 0.42 1.96
CA VAL A 87 -8.84 -0.24 0.65
C VAL A 87 -7.42 -0.04 0.13
N GLY A 88 -6.71 -1.12 -0.13
CA GLY A 88 -5.37 -0.97 -0.72
C GLY A 88 -4.71 -2.26 -1.14
N GLY A 89 -3.57 -2.09 -1.79
CA GLY A 89 -2.70 -3.19 -2.21
C GLY A 89 -1.30 -3.10 -1.60
N THR A 90 -1.01 -2.07 -0.80
CA THR A 90 0.25 -1.93 -0.08
C THR A 90 0.10 -2.53 1.32
N GLY A 91 0.57 -3.77 1.50
CA GLY A 91 0.32 -4.55 2.72
C GLY A 91 0.78 -3.86 3.99
N LEU A 92 1.95 -3.19 3.96
CA LEU A 92 2.45 -2.43 5.12
C LEU A 92 1.51 -1.25 5.46
N TYR A 93 1.01 -0.51 4.47
CA TYR A 93 0.08 0.61 4.69
C TYR A 93 -1.27 0.12 5.22
N LEU A 94 -1.78 -1.00 4.68
CA LEU A 94 -3.00 -1.60 5.22
C LEU A 94 -2.82 -1.98 6.70
N ARG A 95 -1.74 -2.67 7.04
CA ARG A 95 -1.47 -3.05 8.42
C ARG A 95 -1.25 -1.84 9.33
N ALA A 96 -0.54 -0.82 8.86
CA ALA A 96 -0.34 0.41 9.58
C ALA A 96 -1.64 1.18 9.85
N ALA A 97 -2.61 1.12 8.93
CA ALA A 97 -3.93 1.69 9.15
C ALA A 97 -4.77 0.93 10.18
N LEU A 98 -4.60 -0.40 10.26
CA LEU A 98 -5.46 -1.26 11.07
C LEU A 98 -4.91 -1.57 12.47
N ALA A 99 -3.61 -1.53 12.66
CA ALA A 99 -2.93 -1.94 13.89
C ALA A 99 -2.03 -0.83 14.45
N ASP A 100 -1.80 -0.85 15.74
CA ASP A 100 -0.79 0.00 16.40
C ASP A 100 0.58 -0.61 16.17
N LEU A 101 1.15 -0.35 14.98
CA LEU A 101 2.51 -0.77 14.67
C LEU A 101 3.51 0.17 15.34
N GLU A 102 4.52 -0.40 15.98
CA GLU A 102 5.71 0.35 16.40
C GLU A 102 6.50 0.73 15.15
N LEU A 103 6.30 1.96 14.69
CA LEU A 103 6.94 2.52 13.51
C LEU A 103 7.92 3.59 13.98
N PRO A 104 9.22 3.27 14.12
CA PRO A 104 10.20 4.24 14.57
C PRO A 104 10.20 5.48 13.67
N ALA A 105 10.23 6.66 14.29
CA ALA A 105 10.26 7.92 13.56
C ALA A 105 11.48 7.99 12.63
N ALA A 106 11.36 8.73 11.53
CA ALA A 106 12.52 9.05 10.70
C ALA A 106 13.38 10.08 11.48
N SER A 107 14.45 9.60 12.11
CA SER A 107 15.38 10.45 12.84
C SER A 107 16.78 9.89 12.65
N GLY A 108 17.62 10.59 11.92
CA GLY A 108 18.99 10.16 11.72
C GLY A 108 19.57 10.69 10.42
N ASP A 109 20.88 10.57 10.30
CA ASP A 109 21.61 10.92 9.08
C ASP A 109 21.59 9.76 8.08
N ARG A 110 20.45 9.64 7.38
CA ARG A 110 20.25 8.62 6.36
C ARG A 110 21.30 8.69 5.26
N ALA A 111 21.64 9.89 4.80
CA ALA A 111 22.61 10.08 3.73
C ALA A 111 24.01 9.52 4.12
N ARG A 112 24.41 9.68 5.37
CA ARG A 112 25.63 9.07 5.89
C ARG A 112 25.62 7.55 5.79
N TRP A 113 24.49 6.92 6.16
CA TRP A 113 24.40 5.46 6.14
C TRP A 113 24.21 4.88 4.74
N GLU A 114 23.63 5.65 3.84
CA GLU A 114 23.62 5.30 2.41
C GLU A 114 25.02 5.33 1.82
N ALA A 115 25.77 6.39 2.05
CA ALA A 115 27.16 6.48 1.64
C ALA A 115 28.02 5.36 2.26
N PHE A 116 27.84 5.06 3.55
CA PHE A 116 28.56 3.98 4.22
C PHE A 116 28.30 2.61 3.57
N TYR A 117 27.04 2.32 3.22
CA TYR A 117 26.68 1.08 2.54
C TYR A 117 27.29 1.01 1.14
N ASP A 118 27.23 2.10 0.37
CA ASP A 118 27.71 2.14 -1.00
C ASP A 118 29.24 2.10 -1.11
N GLU A 119 29.97 2.66 -0.13
CA GLU A 119 31.42 2.65 -0.09
C GLU A 119 32.03 1.32 0.42
N ARG A 120 31.30 0.59 1.26
CA ARG A 120 31.83 -0.57 2.00
C ARG A 120 31.34 -1.92 1.53
N ASP A 121 30.23 -2.02 0.84
CA ASP A 121 29.43 -3.20 0.51
C ASP A 121 28.39 -3.60 1.59
N GLY A 122 27.46 -4.48 1.17
CA GLY A 122 26.35 -4.91 2.02
C GLY A 122 26.77 -5.75 3.23
N GLU A 123 27.80 -6.57 3.10
CA GLU A 123 28.30 -7.44 4.19
C GLU A 123 28.95 -6.60 5.30
N ALA A 124 29.80 -5.64 4.94
CA ALA A 124 30.44 -4.75 5.91
C ALA A 124 29.42 -3.84 6.60
N ALA A 125 28.45 -3.31 5.87
CA ALA A 125 27.37 -2.52 6.45
C ALA A 125 26.49 -3.37 7.39
N HIS A 126 26.22 -4.60 7.05
CA HIS A 126 25.45 -5.52 7.88
C HIS A 126 26.24 -5.95 9.13
N ALA A 127 27.56 -6.18 9.00
CA ALA A 127 28.43 -6.43 10.16
C ALA A 127 28.40 -5.26 11.15
N ARG A 128 28.43 -4.00 10.63
CA ARG A 128 28.28 -2.81 11.47
C ARG A 128 26.93 -2.73 12.15
N LEU A 129 25.86 -3.13 11.45
CA LEU A 129 24.53 -3.23 12.05
C LEU A 129 24.50 -4.29 13.17
N ALA A 130 25.14 -5.43 12.98
CA ALA A 130 25.21 -6.50 14.00
C ALA A 130 25.93 -6.05 15.29
N GLU A 131 26.88 -5.11 15.17
CA GLU A 131 27.54 -4.52 16.34
C GLU A 131 26.63 -3.54 17.10
N LEU A 132 25.81 -2.75 16.37
CA LEU A 132 24.97 -1.70 16.93
C LEU A 132 23.60 -2.25 17.40
N ASP A 133 23.00 -3.13 16.62
CA ASP A 133 21.68 -3.72 16.85
C ASP A 133 21.66 -5.17 16.33
N PRO A 134 22.10 -6.13 17.15
CA PRO A 134 22.11 -7.56 16.79
C PRO A 134 20.70 -8.10 16.44
N ALA A 135 19.65 -7.56 17.10
CA ALA A 135 18.28 -8.00 16.87
C ALA A 135 17.79 -7.60 15.48
N ALA A 136 18.04 -6.36 15.07
CA ALA A 136 17.73 -5.91 13.71
C ALA A 136 18.56 -6.62 12.66
N ALA A 137 19.85 -6.88 12.92
CA ALA A 137 20.73 -7.61 12.00
C ALA A 137 20.21 -9.03 11.71
N ALA A 138 19.67 -9.71 12.71
CA ALA A 138 19.10 -11.05 12.54
C ALA A 138 17.85 -11.07 11.63
N LEU A 139 17.18 -9.92 11.42
CA LEU A 139 15.96 -9.78 10.62
C LEU A 139 16.20 -9.24 9.21
N VAL A 140 17.39 -8.73 8.93
CA VAL A 140 17.70 -8.01 7.70
C VAL A 140 18.78 -8.77 6.92
N HIS A 141 18.54 -8.99 5.63
CA HIS A 141 19.57 -9.60 4.77
C HIS A 141 20.61 -8.55 4.35
N PRO A 142 21.92 -8.86 4.31
CA PRO A 142 22.97 -7.92 3.90
C PRO A 142 22.71 -7.22 2.57
N ASN A 143 22.15 -7.91 1.59
CA ASN A 143 21.83 -7.37 0.27
C ASN A 143 20.55 -6.51 0.25
N ASP A 144 19.81 -6.40 1.36
CA ASP A 144 18.67 -5.49 1.46
C ASP A 144 19.15 -4.09 1.89
N ARG A 145 19.78 -3.38 0.94
CA ARG A 145 20.35 -2.03 1.14
C ARG A 145 19.39 -1.13 1.92
N ARG A 146 18.12 -1.10 1.51
CA ARG A 146 17.12 -0.21 2.11
C ARG A 146 16.91 -0.52 3.59
N ARG A 147 16.80 -1.81 3.94
CA ARG A 147 16.57 -2.23 5.33
C ARG A 147 17.84 -2.12 6.18
N VAL A 148 19.02 -2.44 5.63
CA VAL A 148 20.31 -2.27 6.33
C VAL A 148 20.55 -0.81 6.65
N VAL A 149 20.42 0.10 5.67
CA VAL A 149 20.57 1.54 5.86
C VAL A 149 19.58 2.05 6.92
N ARG A 150 18.31 1.64 6.84
CA ARG A 150 17.28 2.06 7.80
C ARG A 150 17.57 1.56 9.21
N ALA A 151 18.02 0.30 9.34
CA ALA A 151 18.38 -0.25 10.64
C ALA A 151 19.58 0.46 11.27
N LEU A 152 20.61 0.78 10.48
CA LEU A 152 21.77 1.57 10.92
C LEU A 152 21.38 2.99 11.35
N GLU A 153 20.49 3.64 10.59
CA GLU A 153 19.93 4.95 10.91
C GLU A 153 19.25 4.94 12.29
N LEU A 154 18.41 3.94 12.55
CA LEU A 154 17.70 3.79 13.81
C LEU A 154 18.66 3.44 14.97
N ALA A 155 19.54 2.47 14.77
CA ALA A 155 20.50 2.05 15.78
C ALA A 155 21.41 3.21 16.24
N ALA A 156 21.75 4.14 15.34
CA ALA A 156 22.55 5.32 15.66
C ALA A 156 21.87 6.31 16.63
N VAL A 157 20.55 6.27 16.73
CA VAL A 157 19.76 7.11 17.64
C VAL A 157 19.17 6.31 18.82
N GLY A 158 19.60 5.05 18.99
CA GLY A 158 19.15 4.19 20.09
C GLY A 158 17.80 3.51 19.86
N GLU A 159 17.28 3.57 18.63
CA GLU A 159 16.08 2.88 18.21
C GLU A 159 16.41 1.57 17.49
N SER A 160 15.44 0.67 17.33
CA SER A 160 15.63 -0.59 16.61
C SER A 160 14.63 -0.77 15.48
N LEU A 161 15.08 -1.42 14.40
CA LEU A 161 14.18 -1.92 13.36
C LEU A 161 13.48 -3.22 13.79
N ALA A 162 13.99 -3.91 14.81
CA ALA A 162 13.35 -5.09 15.40
C ALA A 162 12.26 -4.62 16.37
N PRO A 163 10.98 -4.85 16.09
CA PRO A 163 9.93 -4.46 17.03
C PRO A 163 9.98 -5.35 18.29
N ALA A 164 9.61 -4.79 19.44
CA ALA A 164 9.50 -5.57 20.68
C ALA A 164 8.45 -6.69 20.54
N GLU A 165 7.39 -6.44 19.77
CA GLU A 165 6.36 -7.41 19.42
C GLU A 165 6.11 -7.38 17.90
N ASP A 166 6.03 -8.55 17.26
CA ASP A 166 5.70 -8.63 15.82
C ASP A 166 4.20 -8.43 15.57
N ARG A 167 3.75 -7.18 15.72
CA ARG A 167 2.36 -6.79 15.45
C ARG A 167 2.02 -6.73 13.95
N LEU A 168 3.01 -6.72 13.08
CA LEU A 168 2.79 -6.68 11.63
C LEU A 168 2.04 -7.92 11.15
N TRP A 169 2.34 -9.08 11.74
CA TRP A 169 1.77 -10.36 11.37
C TRP A 169 0.85 -10.95 12.46
N SER A 170 0.50 -10.17 13.47
CA SER A 170 -0.51 -10.55 14.46
C SER A 170 -1.92 -10.27 13.93
N ASP A 171 -2.93 -10.85 14.56
CA ASP A 171 -4.34 -10.55 14.30
C ASP A 171 -4.85 -9.30 15.04
N ALA A 172 -4.01 -8.71 15.89
CA ALA A 172 -4.34 -7.50 16.63
C ALA A 172 -4.61 -6.31 15.70
N THR A 173 -5.75 -5.66 15.95
CA THR A 173 -6.16 -4.41 15.27
C THR A 173 -6.71 -3.43 16.28
N ARG A 174 -6.62 -2.11 16.02
CA ARG A 174 -7.13 -1.04 16.90
C ARG A 174 -8.64 -1.15 17.13
N HIS A 175 -9.37 -1.55 16.11
CA HIS A 175 -10.80 -1.79 16.15
C HIS A 175 -11.11 -3.18 15.62
N PRO A 176 -12.19 -3.85 16.08
CA PRO A 176 -12.61 -5.12 15.50
C PRO A 176 -12.74 -5.00 13.98
N THR A 177 -11.93 -5.74 13.23
CA THR A 177 -11.81 -5.55 11.78
C THR A 177 -11.88 -6.86 11.03
N LEU A 178 -12.74 -6.93 10.02
CA LEU A 178 -12.71 -7.97 8.99
C LEU A 178 -11.86 -7.51 7.83
N VAL A 179 -10.92 -8.37 7.42
CA VAL A 179 -10.07 -8.14 6.26
C VAL A 179 -10.46 -9.10 5.15
N PHE A 180 -10.85 -8.58 4.01
CA PHE A 180 -11.22 -9.35 2.82
C PHE A 180 -10.11 -9.30 1.79
N GLY A 181 -9.72 -10.47 1.27
CA GLY A 181 -8.73 -10.61 0.23
C GLY A 181 -9.40 -10.91 -1.11
N LEU A 182 -9.23 -10.04 -2.10
CA LEU A 182 -9.81 -10.26 -3.43
C LEU A 182 -8.94 -11.20 -4.25
N GLU A 183 -9.46 -12.39 -4.56
CA GLU A 183 -8.80 -13.36 -5.41
C GLU A 183 -9.30 -13.29 -6.84
N VAL A 184 -8.34 -13.18 -7.77
CA VAL A 184 -8.60 -13.20 -9.21
C VAL A 184 -7.64 -14.22 -9.82
N PRO A 185 -8.10 -15.11 -10.72
CA PRO A 185 -7.25 -16.02 -11.45
C PRO A 185 -6.10 -15.28 -12.16
N LYS A 186 -4.91 -15.89 -12.19
CA LYS A 186 -3.72 -15.22 -12.73
C LYS A 186 -3.92 -14.73 -14.17
N ALA A 187 -4.50 -15.55 -15.03
CA ALA A 187 -4.73 -15.21 -16.44
C ALA A 187 -5.66 -14.00 -16.59
N GLU A 188 -6.71 -13.93 -15.79
CA GLU A 188 -7.64 -12.79 -15.77
C GLU A 188 -6.96 -11.53 -15.23
N LEU A 189 -6.18 -11.66 -14.18
CA LEU A 189 -5.42 -10.52 -13.62
C LEU A 189 -4.42 -9.97 -14.65
N ASP A 190 -3.70 -10.85 -15.35
CA ASP A 190 -2.74 -10.47 -16.39
C ASP A 190 -3.45 -9.74 -17.55
N ARG A 191 -4.65 -10.20 -17.95
CA ARG A 191 -5.49 -9.54 -18.96
C ARG A 191 -5.96 -8.17 -18.51
N ARG A 192 -6.40 -8.03 -17.25
CA ARG A 192 -6.83 -6.74 -16.68
C ARG A 192 -5.66 -5.76 -16.55
N ILE A 193 -4.47 -6.22 -16.22
CA ILE A 193 -3.26 -5.40 -16.16
C ILE A 193 -2.94 -4.87 -17.55
N GLU A 194 -3.00 -5.71 -18.57
CA GLU A 194 -2.72 -5.32 -19.96
C GLU A 194 -3.72 -4.26 -20.46
N ALA A 195 -5.02 -4.49 -20.25
CA ALA A 195 -6.07 -3.55 -20.63
C ALA A 195 -5.87 -2.19 -19.91
N ARG A 196 -5.69 -2.22 -18.59
CA ARG A 196 -5.48 -1.01 -17.79
C ARG A 196 -4.24 -0.24 -18.24
N THR A 197 -3.15 -0.93 -18.56
CA THR A 197 -1.94 -0.25 -19.02
C THR A 197 -2.19 0.47 -20.35
N ARG A 198 -2.96 -0.12 -21.26
CA ARG A 198 -3.38 0.53 -22.50
C ARG A 198 -4.23 1.78 -22.23
N ASP A 199 -5.26 1.64 -21.38
CA ASP A 199 -6.15 2.75 -21.00
C ASP A 199 -5.36 3.93 -20.39
N MET A 200 -4.31 3.65 -19.60
CA MET A 200 -3.43 4.67 -19.04
C MET A 200 -2.69 5.47 -20.14
N PHE A 201 -2.20 4.81 -21.19
CA PHE A 201 -1.57 5.49 -22.31
C PHE A 201 -2.57 6.32 -23.12
N GLU A 202 -3.76 5.79 -23.35
CA GLU A 202 -4.85 6.54 -24.01
C GLU A 202 -5.28 7.76 -23.19
N ALA A 203 -5.22 7.66 -21.85
CA ALA A 203 -5.52 8.77 -20.93
C ALA A 203 -4.39 9.80 -20.77
N GLY A 204 -3.21 9.58 -21.37
CA GLY A 204 -2.12 10.55 -21.34
C GLY A 204 -1.09 10.35 -20.23
N VAL A 205 -0.89 9.13 -19.73
CA VAL A 205 0.07 8.82 -18.65
C VAL A 205 1.48 9.28 -18.95
N ALA A 206 1.92 9.27 -20.23
CA ALA A 206 3.25 9.72 -20.64
C ALA A 206 3.45 11.22 -20.39
N GLU A 207 2.43 12.03 -20.58
CA GLU A 207 2.50 13.46 -20.32
C GLU A 207 2.44 13.76 -18.82
N GLU A 208 1.56 13.06 -18.10
CA GLU A 208 1.51 13.12 -16.63
C GLU A 208 2.89 12.80 -16.02
N ALA A 209 3.52 11.72 -16.46
CA ALA A 209 4.82 11.30 -15.97
C ALA A 209 5.94 12.30 -16.29
N ARG A 210 5.99 12.85 -17.51
CA ARG A 210 6.95 13.89 -17.88
C ARG A 210 6.77 15.17 -17.08
N HIS A 211 5.52 15.58 -16.85
CA HIS A 211 5.23 16.73 -16.01
C HIS A 211 5.70 16.52 -14.57
N ALA A 212 5.46 15.36 -14.01
CA ALA A 212 5.92 15.01 -12.67
C ALA A 212 7.45 15.01 -12.55
N LEU A 213 8.16 14.44 -13.53
CA LEU A 213 9.62 14.40 -13.53
C LEU A 213 10.28 15.78 -13.78
N ALA A 214 9.57 16.74 -14.33
CA ALA A 214 10.05 18.10 -14.50
C ALA A 214 10.08 18.92 -13.21
N GLY A 215 9.34 18.48 -12.18
CA GLY A 215 9.28 19.12 -10.87
C GLY A 215 10.14 18.40 -9.81
N PRO A 216 10.17 18.94 -8.58
CA PRO A 216 10.83 18.27 -7.47
C PRO A 216 10.08 16.99 -7.09
N LEU A 217 10.84 15.92 -6.85
CA LEU A 217 10.32 14.61 -6.43
C LEU A 217 11.06 14.11 -5.21
N SER A 218 10.30 13.61 -4.24
CA SER A 218 10.86 12.82 -3.14
C SER A 218 11.39 11.47 -3.65
N GLU A 219 12.29 10.86 -2.89
CA GLU A 219 12.81 9.52 -3.17
C GLU A 219 11.68 8.47 -3.22
N THR A 220 10.64 8.63 -2.41
CA THR A 220 9.48 7.74 -2.38
C THR A 220 8.59 7.95 -3.61
N ALA A 221 8.26 9.19 -3.96
CA ALA A 221 7.43 9.49 -5.15
C ALA A 221 8.11 9.04 -6.45
N ARG A 222 9.44 9.21 -6.56
CA ARG A 222 10.23 8.75 -7.73
C ARG A 222 10.12 7.24 -7.97
N LYS A 223 9.87 6.44 -6.92
CA LYS A 223 9.70 4.98 -7.01
C LYS A 223 8.32 4.54 -7.49
N THR A 224 7.43 5.48 -7.83
CA THR A 224 6.13 5.14 -8.41
C THR A 224 6.32 4.26 -9.64
N LEU A 225 5.64 3.10 -9.62
CA LEU A 225 5.79 2.09 -10.66
C LEU A 225 5.37 2.66 -12.02
N GLY A 226 6.27 2.65 -12.98
CA GLY A 226 6.01 3.10 -14.34
C GLY A 226 6.30 4.59 -14.60
N LEU A 227 6.68 5.36 -13.59
CA LEU A 227 6.90 6.80 -13.73
C LEU A 227 8.01 7.13 -14.76
N GLU A 228 9.17 6.52 -14.60
CA GLU A 228 10.29 6.75 -15.51
C GLU A 228 10.03 6.13 -16.88
N GLU A 229 9.48 4.91 -16.93
CA GLU A 229 9.18 4.24 -18.19
C GLU A 229 8.17 5.01 -19.03
N ALA A 230 7.08 5.49 -18.41
CA ALA A 230 6.07 6.28 -19.13
C ALA A 230 6.60 7.59 -19.67
N ALA A 231 7.55 8.22 -18.95
CA ALA A 231 8.11 9.52 -19.36
C ALA A 231 9.18 9.42 -20.43
N THR A 232 10.00 8.35 -20.43
CA THR A 232 11.27 8.30 -21.17
C THR A 232 11.32 7.30 -22.31
N LEU A 233 10.55 6.20 -22.23
CA LEU A 233 10.57 5.16 -23.26
C LEU A 233 9.58 5.46 -24.39
N PRO A 234 9.82 4.91 -25.60
CA PRO A 234 8.80 4.86 -26.64
C PRO A 234 7.52 4.19 -26.14
N PRO A 235 6.32 4.60 -26.62
CA PRO A 235 5.05 4.14 -26.05
C PRO A 235 4.89 2.61 -25.96
N GLU A 236 5.31 1.87 -26.99
CA GLU A 236 5.19 0.40 -27.00
C GLU A 236 6.13 -0.25 -25.99
N GLU A 237 7.37 0.26 -25.87
CA GLU A 237 8.35 -0.22 -24.90
C GLU A 237 7.92 0.12 -23.47
N ALA A 238 7.44 1.34 -23.25
CA ALA A 238 6.92 1.80 -21.96
C ALA A 238 5.72 0.93 -21.53
N HIS A 239 4.77 0.68 -22.42
CA HIS A 239 3.62 -0.20 -22.17
C HIS A 239 4.07 -1.60 -21.72
N ALA A 240 4.96 -2.24 -22.49
CA ALA A 240 5.47 -3.57 -22.18
C ALA A 240 6.20 -3.61 -20.82
N ALA A 241 7.05 -2.61 -20.55
CA ALA A 241 7.81 -2.49 -19.31
C ALA A 241 6.89 -2.30 -18.08
N ILE A 242 5.92 -1.39 -18.19
CA ILE A 242 4.96 -1.11 -17.12
C ILE A 242 4.09 -2.33 -16.85
N ALA A 243 3.54 -2.98 -17.88
CA ALA A 243 2.74 -4.18 -17.73
C ALA A 243 3.52 -5.31 -17.05
N LEU A 244 4.79 -5.53 -17.43
CA LEU A 244 5.66 -6.52 -16.81
C LEU A 244 5.93 -6.22 -15.33
N ARG A 245 6.29 -4.98 -15.00
CA ARG A 245 6.53 -4.54 -13.61
C ARG A 245 5.25 -4.66 -12.78
N THR A 246 4.10 -4.30 -13.34
CA THR A 246 2.79 -4.40 -12.69
C THR A 246 2.42 -5.85 -12.38
N ARG A 247 2.69 -6.81 -13.27
CA ARG A 247 2.50 -8.25 -13.01
C ARG A 247 3.41 -8.74 -11.88
N ARG A 248 4.68 -8.29 -11.82
CA ARG A 248 5.61 -8.62 -10.72
C ARG A 248 5.10 -8.05 -9.39
N TYR A 249 4.61 -6.82 -9.40
CA TYR A 249 4.05 -6.18 -8.22
C TYR A 249 2.77 -6.89 -7.74
N ALA A 250 1.87 -7.28 -8.65
CA ALA A 250 0.69 -8.09 -8.33
C ALA A 250 1.05 -9.42 -7.67
N ALA A 251 2.11 -10.09 -8.17
CA ALA A 251 2.61 -11.32 -7.55
C ALA A 251 3.17 -11.08 -6.14
N TYR A 252 3.85 -9.95 -5.91
CA TYR A 252 4.31 -9.54 -4.59
C TYR A 252 3.14 -9.27 -3.63
N GLN A 253 2.09 -8.56 -4.10
CA GLN A 253 0.88 -8.32 -3.30
C GLN A 253 0.16 -9.61 -2.93
N ARG A 254 0.13 -10.62 -3.82
CA ARG A 254 -0.41 -11.96 -3.50
C ARG A 254 0.40 -12.68 -2.41
N LYS A 255 1.72 -12.48 -2.32
CA LYS A 255 2.52 -13.01 -1.20
C LYS A 255 2.13 -12.34 0.12
N TRP A 256 1.90 -11.03 0.12
CA TRP A 256 1.40 -10.30 1.28
C TRP A 256 0.03 -10.81 1.72
N MET A 257 -0.90 -10.97 0.78
CA MET A 257 -2.26 -11.44 1.05
C MET A 257 -2.29 -12.74 1.84
N ARG A 258 -1.40 -13.69 1.51
CA ARG A 258 -1.29 -14.98 2.21
C ARG A 258 -0.76 -14.88 3.65
N ARG A 259 -0.16 -13.75 4.02
CA ARG A 259 0.42 -13.51 5.34
C ARG A 259 -0.47 -12.67 6.24
N ILE A 260 -1.50 -12.03 5.71
CA ILE A 260 -2.40 -11.21 6.51
C ILE A 260 -3.27 -12.13 7.38
N PRO A 261 -3.17 -12.02 8.73
CA PRO A 261 -3.92 -12.89 9.63
C PRO A 261 -5.43 -12.69 9.49
N GLY A 262 -6.20 -13.77 9.62
CA GLY A 262 -7.66 -13.70 9.62
C GLY A 262 -8.30 -13.21 8.32
N LEU A 263 -7.53 -13.07 7.23
CA LEU A 263 -8.04 -12.63 5.94
C LEU A 263 -9.07 -13.63 5.39
N VAL A 264 -10.21 -13.11 4.99
CA VAL A 264 -11.28 -13.86 4.32
C VAL A 264 -11.11 -13.70 2.81
N SER A 265 -10.80 -14.79 2.11
CA SER A 265 -10.69 -14.79 0.64
C SER A 265 -12.07 -14.71 0.00
N VAL A 266 -12.19 -13.83 -1.02
CA VAL A 266 -13.40 -13.65 -1.82
C VAL A 266 -13.03 -13.66 -3.30
N ALA A 267 -13.71 -14.49 -4.10
CA ALA A 267 -13.52 -14.51 -5.55
C ALA A 267 -13.99 -13.19 -6.18
N ALA A 268 -13.12 -12.56 -6.98
CA ALA A 268 -13.36 -11.23 -7.57
C ALA A 268 -13.18 -11.20 -9.10
N ASP A 269 -13.42 -12.33 -9.75
CA ASP A 269 -13.52 -12.48 -11.21
C ASP A 269 -14.97 -12.36 -11.74
N ARG A 270 -15.82 -11.69 -10.96
CA ARG A 270 -17.25 -11.44 -11.20
C ARG A 270 -17.59 -9.96 -10.95
N PRO A 271 -18.84 -9.49 -11.21
CA PRO A 271 -19.23 -8.09 -10.99
C PRO A 271 -18.98 -7.59 -9.57
N ALA A 272 -18.47 -6.37 -9.45
CA ALA A 272 -18.10 -5.77 -8.16
C ALA A 272 -19.28 -5.72 -7.16
N GLY A 273 -20.51 -5.52 -7.66
CA GLY A 273 -21.73 -5.56 -6.87
C GLY A 273 -21.96 -6.90 -6.17
N GLU A 274 -21.77 -8.00 -6.87
CA GLU A 274 -21.92 -9.36 -6.30
C GLU A 274 -20.84 -9.65 -5.24
N VAL A 275 -19.61 -9.19 -5.49
CA VAL A 275 -18.52 -9.31 -4.51
C VAL A 275 -18.84 -8.48 -3.25
N ALA A 276 -19.37 -7.29 -3.42
CA ALA A 276 -19.78 -6.44 -2.31
C ALA A 276 -20.93 -7.07 -1.49
N ASP A 277 -21.89 -7.70 -2.14
CA ASP A 277 -23.01 -8.38 -1.48
C ASP A 277 -22.51 -9.55 -0.63
N GLU A 278 -21.61 -10.40 -1.15
CA GLU A 278 -20.98 -11.49 -0.36
C GLU A 278 -20.18 -10.94 0.83
N ILE A 279 -19.39 -9.87 0.64
CA ILE A 279 -18.65 -9.23 1.73
C ILE A 279 -19.61 -8.78 2.84
N LEU A 280 -20.75 -8.17 2.49
CA LEU A 280 -21.74 -7.73 3.46
C LEU A 280 -22.44 -8.90 4.18
N GLU A 281 -22.73 -9.99 3.48
CA GLU A 281 -23.29 -11.21 4.10
C GLU A 281 -22.32 -11.77 5.14
N VAL A 282 -21.03 -11.92 4.78
CA VAL A 282 -20.01 -12.39 5.73
C VAL A 282 -19.86 -11.44 6.90
N ALA A 283 -19.86 -10.13 6.66
CA ALA A 283 -19.72 -9.13 7.72
C ALA A 283 -20.90 -9.15 8.70
N ARG A 284 -22.13 -9.33 8.21
CA ARG A 284 -23.34 -9.49 9.04
C ARG A 284 -23.32 -10.78 9.83
N ALA A 285 -22.96 -11.90 9.19
CA ALA A 285 -22.87 -13.19 9.85
C ALA A 285 -21.85 -13.20 11.00
N ARG A 286 -20.81 -12.39 10.91
CA ARG A 286 -19.79 -12.22 11.96
C ARG A 286 -20.10 -11.06 12.92
N GLN A 287 -21.29 -10.48 12.87
CA GLN A 287 -21.76 -9.38 13.73
C GLN A 287 -20.91 -8.11 13.65
N HIS A 288 -20.23 -7.89 12.53
CA HIS A 288 -19.43 -6.67 12.28
C HIS A 288 -20.28 -5.51 11.71
N LEU A 289 -21.50 -5.79 11.33
CA LEU A 289 -22.48 -4.80 10.88
C LEU A 289 -23.82 -5.06 11.58
N PRO A 290 -24.61 -4.01 11.88
CA PRO A 290 -25.97 -4.18 12.36
C PRO A 290 -26.78 -4.97 11.32
N ALA A 291 -27.73 -5.78 11.78
CA ALA A 291 -28.69 -6.45 10.92
C ALA A 291 -29.34 -5.40 10.01
N ALA A 292 -29.54 -5.74 8.73
CA ALA A 292 -30.26 -4.86 7.82
C ALA A 292 -31.63 -4.59 8.45
N GLY A 293 -31.85 -3.33 8.87
CA GLY A 293 -33.10 -2.93 9.49
C GLY A 293 -34.24 -3.26 8.52
N GLY A 294 -35.13 -4.16 8.94
CA GLY A 294 -36.39 -4.36 8.27
C GLY A 294 -37.12 -3.01 8.23
N ARG A 295 -37.49 -2.58 7.04
CA ARG A 295 -38.42 -1.45 6.85
C ARG A 295 -39.80 -1.86 7.29
#